data_5321e60b0219b451d6f39f182266515f
#
_entry.id   5321e60b0219b451d6f39f182266515f
#
_cell.length_a   1.000
_cell.length_b   1.000
_cell.length_c   1.000
_cell.angle_alpha   90.00
_cell.angle_beta   90.00
_cell.angle_gamma   90.00
#
_symmetry.space_group_name_H-M   'P 1'
#
loop_
_entity.id
_entity.type
_entity.pdbx_description
1 polymer ?
#
loop_
_entity_poly.entity_id
_entity_poly.type
_entity_poly.pdbx_seq_one_letter_code
_entity_poly.pdbx_strand_id
1 'polypeptide(L)'
;MSSSGVTSIDKQVLGFCLNIDFFNKVKNKIDRTMFDNELKDIFDTIVYSHTKYERSLSVAELSTIFNDRNPAMPDSSRSRVQTMIAELVAPLDSDELHTDIVNNLWLRDRARQIGEKALEIFTGDSDEFGELKKLIDAVDAGRIGDKTTYTIVDQDLNDLLTEEAGDKDFPFTFNLINENVDGLDRGSLGILFARPEVGKTTFCSFLAASYIKQGFTVVYWANEEKATKIKLRIIQSYFALTKKEMLEQRFELVERYRKEIGPYLTIMDSVGTSIEEVDEYAKLNKPDIMFCDQLDKFRIKGEYNRGDERLKETYVTAREIAKRNSCLVWAVSQASYDAHDRQFIDYAMLDNSKTGKAGEADIIIGIGKTGSSEVDNIVRHICISKNKINGWHGMINAQIDKDRGVYY
;
A
#
# COMPACT_ATOMS: atom_id res chain seq x y z
N MET A 1 -26.23 -44.99 0.27
CA MET A 1 -25.96 -44.19 -0.95
C MET A 1 -24.52 -43.75 -0.90
N SER A 2 -23.70 -44.24 -1.75
CA SER A 2 -22.26 -44.08 -1.85
C SER A 2 -21.88 -42.63 -2.03
N SER A 3 -21.12 -42.05 -1.08
CA SER A 3 -20.47 -40.75 -1.25
C SER A 3 -19.38 -40.88 -2.31
N SER A 4 -19.65 -40.32 -3.49
CA SER A 4 -18.69 -40.16 -4.57
C SER A 4 -17.42 -39.46 -4.11
N GLY A 5 -16.29 -40.06 -4.46
CA GLY A 5 -14.94 -39.72 -4.04
C GLY A 5 -14.45 -38.30 -4.40
N VAL A 6 -14.88 -37.31 -3.66
CA VAL A 6 -14.18 -36.06 -3.57
C VAL A 6 -13.24 -36.18 -2.37
N THR A 7 -11.94 -36.30 -2.65
CA THR A 7 -10.91 -36.26 -1.60
C THR A 7 -11.06 -34.98 -0.82
N SER A 8 -11.17 -35.04 0.51
CA SER A 8 -11.28 -33.83 1.34
C SER A 8 -10.06 -32.92 1.12
N ILE A 9 -10.25 -31.61 1.25
CA ILE A 9 -9.15 -30.64 1.16
C ILE A 9 -7.99 -31.03 2.07
N ASP A 10 -8.29 -31.53 3.26
CA ASP A 10 -7.31 -31.97 4.26
C ASP A 10 -6.40 -33.07 3.74
N LYS A 11 -6.97 -34.09 3.08
CA LYS A 11 -6.19 -35.19 2.47
C LYS A 11 -5.37 -34.69 1.27
N GLN A 12 -5.89 -33.76 0.49
CA GLN A 12 -5.13 -33.17 -0.61
C GLN A 12 -3.90 -32.45 -0.08
N VAL A 13 -4.06 -31.61 0.96
CA VAL A 13 -2.95 -30.87 1.60
C VAL A 13 -1.92 -31.84 2.18
N LEU A 14 -2.33 -32.90 2.88
CA LEU A 14 -1.41 -33.93 3.38
C LEU A 14 -0.65 -34.62 2.24
N GLY A 15 -1.30 -34.89 1.12
CA GLY A 15 -0.67 -35.43 -0.09
C GLY A 15 0.40 -34.49 -0.66
N PHE A 16 0.12 -33.19 -0.73
CA PHE A 16 1.08 -32.19 -1.17
C PHE A 16 2.28 -32.07 -0.21
N CYS A 17 2.05 -32.20 1.10
CA CYS A 17 3.08 -32.20 2.11
C CYS A 17 4.05 -33.40 2.06
N LEU A 18 3.82 -34.41 1.23
CA LEU A 18 4.78 -35.49 0.98
C LEU A 18 6.01 -34.97 0.20
N ASN A 19 5.87 -33.90 -0.58
CA ASN A 19 6.97 -33.21 -1.21
C ASN A 19 7.65 -32.26 -0.22
N ILE A 20 8.97 -32.43 0.01
CA ILE A 20 9.71 -31.65 1.02
C ILE A 20 9.81 -30.17 0.64
N ASP A 21 9.98 -29.83 -0.64
CA ASP A 21 10.11 -28.44 -1.09
C ASP A 21 8.80 -27.71 -0.88
N PHE A 22 7.67 -28.36 -1.22
CA PHE A 22 6.35 -27.82 -0.94
C PHE A 22 6.10 -27.71 0.57
N PHE A 23 6.40 -28.75 1.34
CA PHE A 23 6.26 -28.71 2.81
C PHE A 23 7.06 -27.55 3.42
N ASN A 24 8.30 -27.36 3.02
CA ASN A 24 9.14 -26.24 3.50
C ASN A 24 8.55 -24.86 3.18
N LYS A 25 7.86 -24.72 2.04
CA LYS A 25 7.18 -23.50 1.63
C LYS A 25 5.96 -23.18 2.52
N VAL A 26 5.26 -24.21 3.01
CA VAL A 26 3.97 -24.03 3.71
C VAL A 26 4.00 -24.36 5.20
N LYS A 27 5.07 -24.98 5.74
CA LYS A 27 5.17 -25.48 7.12
C LYS A 27 4.87 -24.47 8.22
N ASN A 28 5.09 -23.17 7.97
CA ASN A 28 4.80 -22.10 8.93
C ASN A 28 3.32 -21.71 9.00
N LYS A 29 2.50 -22.28 8.14
CA LYS A 29 1.06 -21.98 8.03
C LYS A 29 0.17 -23.18 8.27
N ILE A 30 0.72 -24.36 8.22
CA ILE A 30 -0.01 -25.61 8.48
C ILE A 30 0.43 -26.12 9.84
N ASP A 31 -0.53 -26.31 10.73
CA ASP A 31 -0.30 -26.96 12.01
C ASP A 31 -1.27 -28.13 12.24
N ARG A 32 -0.98 -28.91 13.27
CA ARG A 32 -1.75 -30.09 13.63
C ARG A 32 -3.24 -29.81 13.87
N THR A 33 -3.59 -28.62 14.38
CA THR A 33 -4.96 -28.29 14.77
C THR A 33 -5.90 -28.09 13.58
N MET A 34 -5.34 -27.90 12.38
CA MET A 34 -6.11 -27.74 11.14
C MET A 34 -6.70 -29.04 10.63
N PHE A 35 -6.25 -30.19 11.15
CA PHE A 35 -6.67 -31.51 10.70
C PHE A 35 -7.58 -32.19 11.73
N ASP A 36 -8.45 -33.08 11.27
CA ASP A 36 -9.35 -33.84 12.12
C ASP A 36 -8.76 -35.20 12.51
N ASN A 37 -8.95 -35.59 13.78
CA ASN A 37 -8.70 -36.90 14.34
C ASN A 37 -7.45 -37.62 13.78
N GLU A 38 -7.63 -38.73 13.05
CA GLU A 38 -6.58 -39.56 12.51
C GLU A 38 -5.65 -38.85 11.51
N LEU A 39 -6.13 -37.79 10.84
CA LEU A 39 -5.30 -36.99 9.93
C LEU A 39 -4.21 -36.21 10.67
N LYS A 40 -4.42 -35.84 11.95
CA LYS A 40 -3.41 -35.25 12.82
C LYS A 40 -2.17 -36.14 12.96
N ASP A 41 -2.38 -37.43 13.17
CA ASP A 41 -1.32 -38.40 13.36
C ASP A 41 -0.54 -38.65 12.06
N ILE A 42 -1.23 -38.55 10.91
CA ILE A 42 -0.59 -38.60 9.59
C ILE A 42 0.29 -37.35 9.40
N PHE A 43 -0.23 -36.17 9.72
CA PHE A 43 0.55 -34.93 9.65
C PHE A 43 1.79 -34.96 10.54
N ASP A 44 1.65 -35.40 11.81
CA ASP A 44 2.78 -35.54 12.73
C ASP A 44 3.84 -36.53 12.20
N THR A 45 3.41 -37.55 11.47
CA THR A 45 4.33 -38.49 10.84
C THR A 45 5.06 -37.88 9.64
N ILE A 46 4.40 -37.05 8.86
CA ILE A 46 5.02 -36.29 7.75
C ILE A 46 6.07 -35.33 8.30
N VAL A 47 5.70 -34.53 9.33
CA VAL A 47 6.62 -33.57 9.98
C VAL A 47 7.86 -34.28 10.53
N TYR A 48 7.66 -35.37 11.28
CA TYR A 48 8.75 -36.17 11.80
C TYR A 48 9.67 -36.71 10.69
N SER A 49 9.08 -37.18 9.61
CA SER A 49 9.83 -37.78 8.51
C SER A 49 10.68 -36.76 7.78
N HIS A 50 10.13 -35.57 7.48
CA HIS A 50 10.90 -34.50 6.87
C HIS A 50 12.02 -33.96 7.77
N THR A 51 11.76 -33.87 9.08
CA THR A 51 12.81 -33.48 10.05
C THR A 51 13.94 -34.49 10.15
N LYS A 52 13.62 -35.80 10.02
CA LYS A 52 14.61 -36.85 10.19
C LYS A 52 15.37 -37.23 8.94
N TYR A 53 14.68 -37.23 7.78
CA TYR A 53 15.21 -37.78 6.53
C TYR A 53 15.53 -36.70 5.49
N GLU A 54 15.08 -35.47 5.67
CA GLU A 54 15.33 -34.30 4.83
C GLU A 54 15.07 -34.54 3.32
N ARG A 55 14.04 -35.32 2.99
CA ARG A 55 13.65 -35.66 1.61
C ARG A 55 12.16 -35.88 1.46
N SER A 56 11.68 -35.87 0.23
CA SER A 56 10.29 -36.18 -0.12
C SER A 56 10.00 -37.68 0.21
N LEU A 57 8.72 -37.93 0.48
CA LEU A 57 8.21 -39.25 0.89
C LEU A 57 7.28 -39.80 -0.18
N SER A 58 7.35 -41.10 -0.43
CA SER A 58 6.28 -41.82 -1.10
C SER A 58 5.18 -42.21 -0.09
N VAL A 59 3.97 -42.45 -0.61
CA VAL A 59 2.83 -42.93 0.19
C VAL A 59 3.17 -44.27 0.92
N ALA A 60 3.91 -45.15 0.26
CA ALA A 60 4.35 -46.43 0.86
C ALA A 60 5.33 -46.23 2.01
N GLU A 61 6.28 -45.30 1.87
CA GLU A 61 7.22 -44.97 2.96
C GLU A 61 6.50 -44.34 4.15
N LEU A 62 5.57 -43.41 3.91
CA LEU A 62 4.75 -42.80 4.96
C LEU A 62 3.97 -43.89 5.73
N SER A 63 3.34 -44.84 5.02
CA SER A 63 2.61 -45.94 5.60
C SER A 63 3.51 -46.79 6.52
N THR A 64 4.72 -47.11 6.06
CA THR A 64 5.70 -47.87 6.85
C THR A 64 6.13 -47.13 8.10
N ILE A 65 6.53 -45.86 7.96
CA ILE A 65 6.98 -45.02 9.08
C ILE A 65 5.84 -44.80 10.09
N PHE A 66 4.61 -44.64 9.60
CA PHE A 66 3.44 -44.47 10.48
C PHE A 66 3.25 -45.70 11.37
N ASN A 67 3.34 -46.92 10.82
CA ASN A 67 3.22 -48.17 11.58
C ASN A 67 4.34 -48.32 12.62
N ASP A 68 5.56 -48.01 12.23
CA ASP A 68 6.72 -48.10 13.15
C ASP A 68 6.60 -47.15 14.32
N ARG A 69 6.00 -45.97 14.10
CA ARG A 69 5.81 -44.98 15.18
C ARG A 69 4.62 -45.24 16.09
N ASN A 70 3.65 -46.04 15.62
CA ASN A 70 2.41 -46.31 16.36
C ASN A 70 2.22 -47.81 16.66
N PRO A 71 3.18 -48.51 17.32
CA PRO A 71 3.10 -49.96 17.50
C PRO A 71 1.93 -50.38 18.38
N ALA A 72 1.49 -49.55 19.32
CA ALA A 72 0.40 -49.83 20.25
C ALA A 72 -1.01 -49.45 19.70
N MET A 73 -1.12 -48.96 18.46
CA MET A 73 -2.40 -48.58 17.90
C MET A 73 -3.28 -49.81 17.62
N PRO A 74 -4.57 -49.80 18.02
CA PRO A 74 -5.51 -50.90 17.73
C PRO A 74 -5.65 -51.16 16.23
N ASP A 75 -5.78 -52.44 15.85
CA ASP A 75 -5.81 -52.86 14.45
C ASP A 75 -6.94 -52.18 13.63
N SER A 76 -8.11 -51.96 14.24
CA SER A 76 -9.23 -51.27 13.61
C SER A 76 -8.92 -49.80 13.28
N SER A 77 -8.23 -49.08 14.15
CA SER A 77 -7.79 -47.70 13.91
C SER A 77 -6.65 -47.67 12.93
N ARG A 78 -5.71 -48.59 13.03
CA ARG A 78 -4.58 -48.76 12.10
C ARG A 78 -5.07 -48.96 10.66
N SER A 79 -6.03 -49.90 10.46
CA SER A 79 -6.59 -50.13 9.12
C SER A 79 -7.27 -48.89 8.51
N ARG A 80 -7.96 -48.09 9.33
CA ARG A 80 -8.58 -46.81 8.86
C ARG A 80 -7.50 -45.81 8.43
N VAL A 81 -6.48 -45.59 9.25
CA VAL A 81 -5.39 -44.68 8.91
C VAL A 81 -4.64 -45.13 7.66
N GLN A 82 -4.37 -46.45 7.54
CA GLN A 82 -3.72 -47.01 6.34
C GLN A 82 -4.57 -46.76 5.05
N THR A 83 -5.87 -46.88 5.17
CA THR A 83 -6.77 -46.52 4.03
C THR A 83 -6.66 -45.03 3.70
N MET A 84 -6.65 -44.15 4.70
CA MET A 84 -6.47 -42.71 4.51
C MET A 84 -5.12 -42.36 3.87
N ILE A 85 -4.04 -42.99 4.31
CA ILE A 85 -2.71 -42.82 3.73
C ILE A 85 -2.68 -43.29 2.27
N ALA A 86 -3.32 -44.41 1.95
CA ALA A 86 -3.38 -44.94 0.59
C ALA A 86 -4.18 -44.04 -0.38
N GLU A 87 -5.10 -43.20 0.14
CA GLU A 87 -5.85 -42.23 -0.60
C GLU A 87 -5.11 -40.90 -0.86
N LEU A 88 -3.94 -40.70 -0.24
CA LEU A 88 -3.14 -39.49 -0.45
C LEU A 88 -2.53 -39.50 -1.86
N VAL A 89 -2.66 -38.38 -2.54
CA VAL A 89 -2.07 -38.18 -3.87
C VAL A 89 -0.95 -37.17 -3.76
N ALA A 90 0.28 -37.61 -3.98
CA ALA A 90 1.42 -36.71 -4.08
C ALA A 90 1.45 -36.13 -5.50
N PRO A 91 1.38 -34.80 -5.70
CA PRO A 91 1.53 -34.20 -7.01
C PRO A 91 2.99 -34.33 -7.49
N LEU A 92 3.15 -34.45 -8.81
CA LEU A 92 4.48 -34.51 -9.44
C LEU A 92 5.21 -33.15 -9.35
N ASP A 93 4.45 -32.04 -9.46
CA ASP A 93 4.96 -30.68 -9.36
C ASP A 93 4.11 -29.85 -8.40
N SER A 94 4.72 -28.87 -7.70
CA SER A 94 4.01 -27.90 -6.87
C SER A 94 3.72 -26.66 -7.70
N ASP A 95 2.46 -26.36 -7.92
CA ASP A 95 2.00 -25.18 -8.64
C ASP A 95 1.24 -24.19 -7.73
N GLU A 96 0.78 -23.10 -8.33
CA GLU A 96 -0.02 -22.06 -7.68
C GLU A 96 -1.33 -22.61 -7.10
N LEU A 97 -1.97 -23.55 -7.79
CA LEU A 97 -3.21 -24.19 -7.36
C LEU A 97 -3.05 -24.90 -6.01
N HIS A 98 -1.93 -25.61 -5.81
CA HIS A 98 -1.66 -26.30 -4.53
C HIS A 98 -1.49 -25.31 -3.39
N THR A 99 -0.86 -24.17 -3.65
CA THR A 99 -0.72 -23.07 -2.68
C THR A 99 -2.09 -22.48 -2.30
N ASP A 100 -2.97 -22.29 -3.28
CA ASP A 100 -4.33 -21.80 -3.06
C ASP A 100 -5.19 -22.78 -2.24
N ILE A 101 -5.03 -24.07 -2.46
CA ILE A 101 -5.74 -25.10 -1.67
C ILE A 101 -5.28 -25.04 -0.19
N VAL A 102 -3.98 -24.89 0.07
CA VAL A 102 -3.46 -24.69 1.43
C VAL A 102 -3.95 -23.39 2.05
N ASN A 103 -3.96 -22.29 1.29
CA ASN A 103 -4.53 -21.02 1.74
C ASN A 103 -6.00 -21.16 2.15
N ASN A 104 -6.79 -21.90 1.38
CA ASN A 104 -8.21 -22.15 1.69
C ASN A 104 -8.37 -22.97 2.98
N LEU A 105 -7.53 -23.98 3.22
CA LEU A 105 -7.55 -24.73 4.47
C LEU A 105 -7.21 -23.83 5.64
N TRP A 106 -6.17 -23.03 5.51
CA TRP A 106 -5.74 -22.08 6.54
C TRP A 106 -6.83 -21.03 6.85
N LEU A 107 -7.47 -20.46 5.82
CA LEU A 107 -8.57 -19.50 5.99
C LEU A 107 -9.76 -20.11 6.73
N ARG A 108 -10.12 -21.36 6.43
CA ARG A 108 -11.21 -22.08 7.10
C ARG A 108 -10.90 -22.30 8.58
N ASP A 109 -9.67 -22.69 8.91
CA ASP A 109 -9.26 -22.87 10.30
C ASP A 109 -9.27 -21.54 11.07
N ARG A 110 -8.78 -20.44 10.47
CA ARG A 110 -8.84 -19.12 11.08
C ARG A 110 -10.29 -18.64 11.29
N ALA A 111 -11.16 -18.84 10.30
CA ALA A 111 -12.58 -18.52 10.43
C ALA A 111 -13.24 -19.31 11.57
N ARG A 112 -12.87 -20.59 11.76
CA ARG A 112 -13.31 -21.40 12.89
C ARG A 112 -12.84 -20.83 14.22
N GLN A 113 -11.55 -20.51 14.36
CA GLN A 113 -11.00 -19.92 15.61
C GLN A 113 -11.63 -18.57 15.95
N ILE A 114 -11.86 -17.72 14.94
CA ILE A 114 -12.57 -16.43 15.10
C ILE A 114 -14.01 -16.69 15.60
N GLY A 115 -14.70 -17.65 14.99
CA GLY A 115 -16.08 -18.00 15.38
C GLY A 115 -16.16 -18.56 16.80
N GLU A 116 -15.25 -19.45 17.18
CA GLU A 116 -15.16 -19.99 18.55
C GLU A 116 -14.91 -18.87 19.57
N LYS A 117 -13.93 -17.98 19.30
CA LYS A 117 -13.61 -16.87 20.20
C LYS A 117 -14.75 -15.84 20.29
N ALA A 118 -15.40 -15.54 19.17
CA ALA A 118 -16.56 -14.66 19.15
C ALA A 118 -17.74 -15.26 19.95
N LEU A 119 -17.93 -16.59 19.90
CA LEU A 119 -18.96 -17.27 20.67
C LEU A 119 -18.66 -17.21 22.18
N GLU A 120 -17.41 -17.44 22.59
CA GLU A 120 -16.98 -17.32 24.00
C GLU A 120 -17.26 -15.91 24.56
N ILE A 121 -17.01 -14.87 23.77
CA ILE A 121 -17.31 -13.49 24.14
C ILE A 121 -18.82 -13.27 24.22
N PHE A 122 -19.58 -13.79 23.26
CA PHE A 122 -21.04 -13.66 23.22
C PHE A 122 -21.73 -14.36 24.39
N THR A 123 -21.22 -15.54 24.82
CA THR A 123 -21.76 -16.29 25.99
C THR A 123 -21.32 -15.73 27.33
N GLY A 124 -20.35 -14.79 27.32
CA GLY A 124 -19.78 -14.21 28.55
C GLY A 124 -18.67 -15.04 29.19
N ASP A 125 -18.18 -16.08 28.50
CA ASP A 125 -17.10 -16.94 29.00
C ASP A 125 -15.72 -16.26 28.83
N SER A 126 -15.64 -15.19 28.04
CA SER A 126 -14.41 -14.39 27.82
C SER A 126 -14.78 -12.93 27.53
N ASP A 127 -13.91 -11.98 27.89
CA ASP A 127 -13.99 -10.56 27.53
C ASP A 127 -12.81 -10.12 26.62
N GLU A 128 -12.05 -11.07 26.09
CA GLU A 128 -10.80 -10.84 25.35
C GLU A 128 -11.02 -10.39 23.90
N PHE A 129 -11.67 -9.24 23.69
CA PHE A 129 -11.79 -8.62 22.36
C PHE A 129 -10.46 -8.35 21.67
N GLY A 130 -9.38 -8.13 22.44
CA GLY A 130 -8.03 -7.93 21.92
C GLY A 130 -7.48 -9.18 21.25
N GLU A 131 -7.81 -10.38 21.74
CA GLU A 131 -7.41 -11.65 21.11
C GLU A 131 -8.21 -11.90 19.82
N LEU A 132 -9.51 -11.66 19.84
CA LEU A 132 -10.34 -11.73 18.63
C LEU A 132 -9.79 -10.82 17.52
N LYS A 133 -9.41 -9.58 17.89
CA LYS A 133 -8.77 -8.64 16.94
C LYS A 133 -7.46 -9.17 16.37
N LYS A 134 -6.58 -9.75 17.21
CA LYS A 134 -5.32 -10.36 16.74
C LYS A 134 -5.57 -11.50 15.75
N LEU A 135 -6.61 -12.32 15.96
CA LEU A 135 -6.98 -13.39 15.03
C LEU A 135 -7.43 -12.83 13.68
N ILE A 136 -8.23 -11.75 13.70
CA ILE A 136 -8.69 -11.07 12.47
C ILE A 136 -7.50 -10.43 11.74
N ASP A 137 -6.66 -9.67 12.45
CA ASP A 137 -5.46 -9.04 11.89
C ASP A 137 -4.50 -10.08 11.29
N ALA A 138 -4.42 -11.29 11.89
CA ALA A 138 -3.62 -12.40 11.37
C ALA A 138 -4.14 -12.98 10.05
N VAL A 139 -5.45 -12.87 9.78
CA VAL A 139 -6.04 -13.29 8.49
C VAL A 139 -5.60 -12.33 7.39
N ASP A 140 -5.65 -11.02 7.63
CA ASP A 140 -5.20 -10.01 6.67
C ASP A 140 -3.70 -10.12 6.39
N ALA A 141 -2.93 -10.57 7.39
CA ALA A 141 -1.48 -10.76 7.32
C ALA A 141 -1.04 -12.08 6.67
N GLY A 142 -1.93 -13.03 6.43
CA GLY A 142 -1.55 -14.45 6.42
C GLY A 142 -1.74 -15.26 5.15
N ARG A 143 -2.06 -14.73 3.97
CA ARG A 143 -2.09 -15.55 2.73
C ARG A 143 -0.68 -16.02 2.34
N ILE A 144 -0.55 -17.31 1.94
CA ILE A 144 0.71 -17.84 1.39
C ILE A 144 0.87 -17.20 0.00
N GLY A 145 1.99 -16.55 -0.24
CA GLY A 145 2.24 -15.76 -1.46
C GLY A 145 2.24 -14.26 -1.23
N ASP A 146 1.57 -13.75 -0.15
CA ASP A 146 1.44 -12.29 0.08
C ASP A 146 2.49 -11.69 1.03
N LYS A 147 3.47 -12.45 1.49
CA LYS A 147 4.52 -11.91 2.40
C LYS A 147 5.92 -12.47 2.17
N THR A 148 6.43 -12.30 1.00
CA THR A 148 7.80 -11.85 0.94
C THR A 148 7.77 -10.33 0.99
N THR A 149 8.33 -9.72 2.02
CA THR A 149 8.54 -8.26 2.12
C THR A 149 9.56 -7.78 1.07
N TYR A 150 10.01 -8.68 0.21
CA TYR A 150 10.95 -8.44 -0.88
C TYR A 150 10.47 -9.15 -2.15
N THR A 151 10.71 -8.51 -3.28
CA THR A 151 10.54 -9.08 -4.62
C THR A 151 11.92 -9.28 -5.21
N ILE A 152 12.17 -10.48 -5.76
CA ILE A 152 13.41 -10.71 -6.53
C ILE A 152 13.20 -10.04 -7.87
N VAL A 153 14.13 -9.15 -8.24
CA VAL A 153 14.16 -8.51 -9.55
C VAL A 153 15.01 -9.41 -10.46
N ASP A 154 14.33 -10.19 -11.30
CA ASP A 154 14.92 -11.15 -12.24
C ASP A 154 14.63 -10.78 -13.72
N GLN A 155 14.21 -9.53 -13.95
CA GLN A 155 13.93 -9.00 -15.28
C GLN A 155 15.17 -9.07 -16.17
N ASP A 156 14.96 -9.35 -17.45
CA ASP A 156 16.01 -9.29 -18.46
C ASP A 156 16.58 -7.87 -18.60
N LEU A 157 17.88 -7.75 -18.88
CA LEU A 157 18.54 -6.46 -19.01
C LEU A 157 17.90 -5.58 -20.10
N ASN A 158 17.45 -6.18 -21.20
CA ASN A 158 16.80 -5.43 -22.28
C ASN A 158 15.46 -4.85 -21.86
N ASP A 159 14.69 -5.57 -21.03
CA ASP A 159 13.43 -5.10 -20.48
C ASP A 159 13.67 -3.93 -19.51
N LEU A 160 14.68 -4.05 -18.63
CA LEU A 160 15.07 -2.99 -17.72
C LEU A 160 15.53 -1.72 -18.46
N LEU A 161 16.32 -1.86 -19.53
CA LEU A 161 16.75 -0.72 -20.33
C LEU A 161 15.60 -0.08 -21.11
N THR A 162 14.63 -0.88 -21.54
CA THR A 162 13.44 -0.39 -22.24
C THR A 162 12.53 0.37 -21.28
N GLU A 163 12.36 -0.13 -20.05
CA GLU A 163 11.60 0.53 -18.99
C GLU A 163 12.25 1.86 -18.58
N GLU A 164 13.58 1.88 -18.39
CA GLU A 164 14.31 3.10 -18.01
C GLU A 164 14.33 4.16 -19.13
N ALA A 165 14.31 3.74 -20.40
CA ALA A 165 14.24 4.64 -21.55
C ALA A 165 12.83 5.09 -21.90
N GLY A 166 11.80 4.55 -21.22
CA GLY A 166 10.40 4.89 -21.45
C GLY A 166 10.02 6.25 -20.86
N ASP A 167 8.83 6.73 -21.25
CA ASP A 167 8.24 7.93 -20.67
C ASP A 167 7.88 7.70 -19.20
N LYS A 168 8.00 8.75 -18.38
CA LYS A 168 7.61 8.68 -16.97
C LYS A 168 6.09 8.49 -16.82
N ASP A 169 5.66 7.71 -15.82
CA ASP A 169 4.25 7.42 -15.55
C ASP A 169 3.42 8.69 -15.33
N PHE A 170 4.00 9.67 -14.62
CA PHE A 170 3.33 10.91 -14.21
C PHE A 170 4.13 12.14 -14.67
N PRO A 171 4.06 12.52 -15.96
CA PRO A 171 4.78 13.69 -16.47
C PRO A 171 4.18 14.98 -15.89
N PHE A 172 5.04 15.97 -15.70
CA PHE A 172 4.58 17.32 -15.36
C PHE A 172 4.04 18.02 -16.61
N THR A 173 2.81 18.55 -16.55
CA THR A 173 2.27 19.39 -17.63
C THR A 173 2.70 20.85 -17.50
N PHE A 174 3.36 21.21 -16.42
CA PHE A 174 3.95 22.54 -16.26
C PHE A 174 5.31 22.53 -16.95
N ASN A 175 5.37 23.07 -18.17
CA ASN A 175 6.52 23.00 -19.05
C ASN A 175 7.83 23.41 -18.36
N LEU A 176 7.79 24.47 -17.55
CA LEU A 176 8.97 24.95 -16.83
C LEU A 176 9.58 23.90 -15.88
N ILE A 177 8.75 23.01 -15.31
CA ILE A 177 9.26 21.87 -14.53
C ILE A 177 9.64 20.75 -15.48
N ASN A 178 8.79 20.42 -16.46
CA ASN A 178 8.98 19.26 -17.33
C ASN A 178 10.24 19.37 -18.20
N GLU A 179 10.67 20.58 -18.57
CA GLU A 179 11.94 20.81 -19.27
C GLU A 179 13.18 20.41 -18.47
N ASN A 180 13.07 20.30 -17.14
CA ASN A 180 14.16 20.02 -16.22
C ASN A 180 13.96 18.69 -15.46
N VAL A 181 12.73 18.26 -15.27
CA VAL A 181 12.34 17.04 -14.57
C VAL A 181 11.22 16.38 -15.35
N ASP A 182 11.51 15.27 -16.01
CA ASP A 182 10.62 14.61 -16.96
C ASP A 182 9.27 14.18 -16.36
N GLY A 183 9.25 13.82 -15.10
CA GLY A 183 8.07 13.32 -14.40
C GLY A 183 8.44 12.41 -13.24
N LEU A 184 7.46 11.66 -12.76
CA LEU A 184 7.61 10.73 -11.66
C LEU A 184 7.09 9.35 -12.06
N ASP A 185 7.70 8.32 -11.49
CA ASP A 185 7.27 6.94 -11.70
C ASP A 185 6.30 6.49 -10.61
N ARG A 186 5.53 5.43 -10.87
CA ARG A 186 4.70 4.76 -9.87
C ARG A 186 5.56 4.33 -8.68
N GLY A 187 4.99 4.44 -7.49
CA GLY A 187 5.72 4.16 -6.25
C GLY A 187 6.60 5.31 -5.75
N SER A 188 6.52 6.50 -6.36
CA SER A 188 7.29 7.68 -5.94
C SER A 188 6.62 8.44 -4.80
N LEU A 189 7.46 9.04 -3.92
CA LEU A 189 7.05 10.00 -2.91
C LEU A 189 7.63 11.38 -3.24
N GLY A 190 6.76 12.35 -3.54
CA GLY A 190 7.11 13.76 -3.68
C GLY A 190 6.79 14.54 -2.41
N ILE A 191 7.60 15.54 -2.07
CA ILE A 191 7.31 16.51 -1.01
C ILE A 191 7.11 17.90 -1.64
N LEU A 192 5.98 18.53 -1.30
CA LEU A 192 5.70 19.93 -1.59
C LEU A 192 5.70 20.74 -0.30
N PHE A 193 6.50 21.79 -0.25
CA PHE A 193 6.54 22.61 0.96
C PHE A 193 6.67 24.11 0.67
N ALA A 194 6.10 24.92 1.53
CA ALA A 194 6.17 26.37 1.47
C ALA A 194 5.87 26.98 2.83
N ARG A 195 6.18 28.28 2.99
CA ARG A 195 5.65 29.08 4.10
C ARG A 195 4.12 29.25 3.96
N PRO A 196 3.40 29.48 5.07
CA PRO A 196 1.99 29.87 5.01
C PRO A 196 1.76 31.04 4.04
N GLU A 197 0.64 31.03 3.34
CA GLU A 197 0.19 32.07 2.40
C GLU A 197 1.05 32.27 1.14
N VAL A 198 2.10 31.50 0.92
CA VAL A 198 2.93 31.57 -0.28
C VAL A 198 2.21 30.98 -1.53
N GLY A 199 1.23 30.11 -1.34
CA GLY A 199 0.46 29.51 -2.44
C GLY A 199 0.63 28.00 -2.58
N LYS A 200 1.13 27.33 -1.53
CA LYS A 200 1.28 25.86 -1.49
C LYS A 200 0.03 25.11 -1.96
N THR A 201 -1.11 25.37 -1.34
CA THR A 201 -2.38 24.69 -1.67
C THR A 201 -2.86 25.02 -3.08
N THR A 202 -2.57 26.23 -3.59
CA THR A 202 -2.87 26.60 -4.99
C THR A 202 -2.02 25.77 -5.95
N PHE A 203 -0.74 25.57 -5.65
CA PHE A 203 0.16 24.75 -6.46
C PHE A 203 -0.25 23.28 -6.44
N CYS A 204 -0.60 22.74 -5.26
CA CYS A 204 -1.14 21.38 -5.14
C CYS A 204 -2.43 21.21 -5.97
N SER A 205 -3.33 22.20 -5.91
CA SER A 205 -4.57 22.18 -6.70
C SER A 205 -4.30 22.25 -8.21
N PHE A 206 -3.31 23.04 -8.62
CA PHE A 206 -2.86 23.14 -10.00
C PHE A 206 -2.27 21.82 -10.50
N LEU A 207 -1.40 21.17 -9.73
CA LEU A 207 -0.86 19.85 -10.08
C LEU A 207 -1.97 18.78 -10.12
N ALA A 208 -2.88 18.77 -9.15
CA ALA A 208 -4.00 17.83 -9.14
C ALA A 208 -4.87 17.99 -10.41
N ALA A 209 -5.21 19.24 -10.77
CA ALA A 209 -5.95 19.54 -11.99
C ALA A 209 -5.19 19.11 -13.26
N SER A 210 -3.88 19.27 -13.27
CA SER A 210 -2.98 18.88 -14.35
C SER A 210 -2.99 17.36 -14.57
N TYR A 211 -2.91 16.58 -13.50
CA TYR A 211 -2.99 15.11 -13.56
C TYR A 211 -4.38 14.62 -13.99
N ILE A 212 -5.46 15.26 -13.52
CA ILE A 212 -6.82 14.94 -13.96
C ILE A 212 -6.99 15.19 -15.48
N LYS A 213 -6.39 16.26 -16.02
CA LYS A 213 -6.40 16.53 -17.48
C LYS A 213 -5.71 15.43 -18.30
N GLN A 214 -4.78 14.71 -17.69
CA GLN A 214 -4.10 13.57 -18.30
C GLN A 214 -4.86 12.24 -18.11
N GLY A 215 -6.00 12.25 -17.39
CA GLY A 215 -6.84 11.09 -17.16
C GLY A 215 -6.47 10.26 -15.92
N PHE A 216 -5.58 10.77 -15.06
CA PHE A 216 -5.23 10.09 -13.82
C PHE A 216 -6.27 10.28 -12.72
N THR A 217 -6.50 9.24 -11.94
CA THR A 217 -7.33 9.29 -10.74
C THR A 217 -6.57 9.94 -9.58
N VAL A 218 -7.14 11.00 -9.03
CA VAL A 218 -6.53 11.81 -7.98
C VAL A 218 -7.38 11.74 -6.71
N VAL A 219 -6.75 11.39 -5.60
CA VAL A 219 -7.33 11.51 -4.25
C VAL A 219 -6.62 12.61 -3.49
N TYR A 220 -7.38 13.52 -2.92
CA TYR A 220 -6.85 14.64 -2.14
C TYR A 220 -7.36 14.57 -0.69
N TRP A 221 -6.46 14.34 0.24
CA TRP A 221 -6.72 14.31 1.68
C TRP A 221 -6.51 15.71 2.25
N ALA A 222 -7.61 16.41 2.52
CA ALA A 222 -7.62 17.79 3.02
C ALA A 222 -7.63 17.80 4.55
N ASN A 223 -6.52 18.17 5.18
CA ASN A 223 -6.37 18.24 6.63
C ASN A 223 -6.12 19.66 7.16
N GLU A 224 -5.83 20.63 6.30
CA GLU A 224 -5.58 22.02 6.69
C GLU A 224 -6.76 22.93 6.41
N GLU A 225 -7.29 22.86 5.19
CA GLU A 225 -8.44 23.65 4.76
C GLU A 225 -9.68 22.77 4.55
N LYS A 226 -10.86 23.39 4.52
CA LYS A 226 -12.11 22.68 4.22
C LYS A 226 -12.02 21.97 2.86
N ALA A 227 -12.35 20.71 2.82
CA ALA A 227 -12.34 19.88 1.60
C ALA A 227 -13.13 20.50 0.43
N THR A 228 -14.25 21.17 0.73
CA THR A 228 -15.05 21.88 -0.28
C THR A 228 -14.31 23.06 -0.93
N LYS A 229 -13.44 23.77 -0.20
CA LYS A 229 -12.62 24.86 -0.76
C LYS A 229 -11.53 24.31 -1.67
N ILE A 230 -10.89 23.22 -1.26
CA ILE A 230 -9.88 22.53 -2.08
C ILE A 230 -10.51 22.04 -3.39
N LYS A 231 -11.68 21.38 -3.30
CA LYS A 231 -12.42 20.93 -4.47
C LYS A 231 -12.69 22.06 -5.45
N LEU A 232 -13.16 23.20 -4.95
CA LEU A 232 -13.44 24.37 -5.79
C LEU A 232 -12.16 24.91 -6.45
N ARG A 233 -11.02 24.97 -5.75
CA ARG A 233 -9.74 25.40 -6.33
C ARG A 233 -9.24 24.46 -7.43
N ILE A 234 -9.37 23.16 -7.25
CA ILE A 234 -8.99 22.18 -8.28
C ILE A 234 -9.86 22.40 -9.53
N ILE A 235 -11.18 22.60 -9.37
CA ILE A 235 -12.10 22.86 -10.47
C ILE A 235 -11.76 24.20 -11.16
N GLN A 236 -11.46 25.26 -10.39
CA GLN A 236 -11.01 26.54 -10.92
C GLN A 236 -9.74 26.39 -11.76
N SER A 237 -8.75 25.67 -11.23
CA SER A 237 -7.49 25.41 -11.91
C SER A 237 -7.67 24.56 -13.17
N TYR A 238 -8.55 23.56 -13.13
CA TYR A 238 -8.84 22.71 -14.28
C TYR A 238 -9.41 23.50 -15.46
N PHE A 239 -10.41 24.33 -15.19
CA PHE A 239 -11.07 25.15 -16.22
C PHE A 239 -10.36 26.48 -16.49
N ALA A 240 -9.39 26.85 -15.64
CA ALA A 240 -8.73 28.17 -15.67
C ALA A 240 -9.72 29.35 -15.58
N LEU A 241 -10.76 29.21 -14.72
CA LEU A 241 -11.83 30.19 -14.57
C LEU A 241 -11.81 30.84 -13.18
N THR A 242 -12.14 32.10 -13.11
CA THR A 242 -12.43 32.81 -11.85
C THR A 242 -13.75 32.31 -11.24
N LYS A 243 -13.95 32.54 -9.95
CA LYS A 243 -15.24 32.20 -9.29
C LYS A 243 -16.44 32.90 -9.95
N LYS A 244 -16.25 34.14 -10.44
CA LYS A 244 -17.29 34.90 -11.13
C LYS A 244 -17.66 34.21 -12.44
N GLU A 245 -16.68 33.91 -13.28
CA GLU A 245 -16.88 33.21 -14.56
C GLU A 245 -17.54 31.83 -14.34
N MET A 246 -17.15 31.11 -13.29
CA MET A 246 -17.78 29.83 -12.93
C MET A 246 -19.26 29.99 -12.55
N LEU A 247 -19.62 31.04 -11.83
CA LEU A 247 -21.01 31.31 -11.47
C LEU A 247 -21.86 31.67 -12.69
N GLU A 248 -21.29 32.45 -13.63
CA GLU A 248 -21.94 32.82 -14.87
C GLU A 248 -22.20 31.61 -15.78
N GLN A 249 -21.28 30.63 -15.81
CA GLN A 249 -21.35 29.43 -16.65
C GLN A 249 -21.80 28.17 -15.88
N ARG A 250 -22.41 28.33 -14.70
CA ARG A 250 -22.64 27.25 -13.73
C ARG A 250 -23.34 26.01 -14.29
N PHE A 251 -24.29 26.15 -15.17
CA PHE A 251 -25.07 25.04 -15.73
C PHE A 251 -24.23 24.17 -16.67
N GLU A 252 -23.47 24.80 -17.55
CA GLU A 252 -22.53 24.11 -18.43
C GLU A 252 -21.40 23.43 -17.61
N LEU A 253 -20.85 24.15 -16.65
CA LEU A 253 -19.78 23.61 -15.80
C LEU A 253 -20.18 22.41 -14.96
N VAL A 254 -21.45 22.30 -14.52
CA VAL A 254 -21.92 21.11 -13.81
C VAL A 254 -21.85 19.88 -14.69
N GLU A 255 -22.26 19.97 -15.97
CA GLU A 255 -22.19 18.84 -16.89
C GLU A 255 -20.75 18.50 -17.26
N ARG A 256 -19.94 19.52 -17.51
CA ARG A 256 -18.50 19.33 -17.76
C ARG A 256 -17.78 18.71 -16.55
N TYR A 257 -18.06 19.20 -15.36
CA TYR A 257 -17.50 18.61 -14.12
C TYR A 257 -17.83 17.13 -14.00
N ARG A 258 -19.10 16.74 -14.22
CA ARG A 258 -19.53 15.34 -14.14
C ARG A 258 -18.79 14.44 -15.12
N LYS A 259 -18.45 14.94 -16.28
CA LYS A 259 -17.79 14.19 -17.35
C LYS A 259 -16.26 14.22 -17.24
N GLU A 260 -15.69 15.39 -16.99
CA GLU A 260 -14.26 15.64 -17.16
C GLU A 260 -13.46 15.54 -15.86
N ILE A 261 -14.10 15.78 -14.69
CA ILE A 261 -13.40 15.80 -13.39
C ILE A 261 -13.97 14.76 -12.43
N GLY A 262 -15.30 14.65 -12.34
CA GLY A 262 -15.97 13.81 -11.35
C GLY A 262 -15.47 12.37 -11.27
N PRO A 263 -15.22 11.67 -12.40
CA PRO A 263 -14.70 10.30 -12.40
C PRO A 263 -13.26 10.18 -11.89
N TYR A 264 -12.49 11.26 -11.92
CA TYR A 264 -11.06 11.26 -11.64
C TYR A 264 -10.69 11.92 -10.32
N LEU A 265 -11.62 12.58 -9.63
CA LEU A 265 -11.34 13.37 -8.43
C LEU A 265 -12.14 12.90 -7.22
N THR A 266 -11.45 12.44 -6.20
CA THR A 266 -11.99 12.21 -4.87
C THR A 266 -11.35 13.16 -3.86
N ILE A 267 -12.16 13.85 -3.06
CA ILE A 267 -11.70 14.74 -1.98
C ILE A 267 -12.17 14.17 -0.65
N MET A 268 -11.23 13.98 0.27
CA MET A 268 -11.46 13.52 1.62
C MET A 268 -11.26 14.65 2.63
N ASP A 269 -12.21 14.83 3.55
CA ASP A 269 -11.97 15.62 4.75
C ASP A 269 -11.25 14.70 5.75
N SER A 270 -9.97 15.00 6.01
CA SER A 270 -9.06 14.06 6.69
C SER A 270 -8.64 14.52 8.08
N VAL A 271 -9.44 15.36 8.72
CA VAL A 271 -9.16 15.79 10.10
C VAL A 271 -9.23 14.58 11.05
N GLY A 272 -8.06 14.26 11.64
CA GLY A 272 -7.93 13.13 12.57
C GLY A 272 -7.69 11.77 11.92
N THR A 273 -7.60 11.69 10.60
CA THR A 273 -7.29 10.47 9.85
C THR A 273 -5.86 9.98 10.16
N SER A 274 -5.68 8.68 10.22
CA SER A 274 -4.39 8.03 10.37
C SER A 274 -3.78 7.68 9.01
N ILE A 275 -2.45 7.51 8.97
CA ILE A 275 -1.76 7.12 7.72
C ILE A 275 -2.12 5.70 7.30
N GLU A 276 -2.49 4.83 8.24
CA GLU A 276 -2.96 3.47 7.98
C GLU A 276 -4.33 3.48 7.26
N GLU A 277 -5.24 4.41 7.61
CA GLU A 277 -6.51 4.57 6.88
C GLU A 277 -6.28 5.03 5.44
N VAL A 278 -5.23 5.82 5.18
CA VAL A 278 -4.80 6.18 3.81
C VAL A 278 -4.34 4.94 3.04
N ASP A 279 -3.56 4.06 3.68
CA ASP A 279 -3.11 2.78 3.07
C ASP A 279 -4.29 1.86 2.74
N GLU A 280 -5.22 1.69 3.69
CA GLU A 280 -6.43 0.89 3.48
C GLU A 280 -7.25 1.42 2.29
N TYR A 281 -7.44 2.73 2.23
CA TYR A 281 -8.13 3.36 1.11
C TYR A 281 -7.41 3.13 -0.23
N ALA A 282 -6.07 3.28 -0.25
CA ALA A 282 -5.27 3.08 -1.44
C ALA A 282 -5.34 1.63 -1.97
N LYS A 283 -5.30 0.64 -1.08
CA LYS A 283 -5.47 -0.78 -1.41
C LYS A 283 -6.81 -1.09 -2.08
N LEU A 284 -7.88 -0.50 -1.55
CA LEU A 284 -9.25 -0.77 -2.02
C LEU A 284 -9.57 -0.04 -3.33
N ASN A 285 -9.12 1.21 -3.47
CA ASN A 285 -9.55 2.09 -4.56
C ASN A 285 -8.49 2.30 -5.64
N LYS A 286 -7.23 1.91 -5.39
CA LYS A 286 -6.10 1.93 -6.33
C LYS A 286 -5.97 3.27 -7.09
N PRO A 287 -5.89 4.41 -6.39
CA PRO A 287 -5.72 5.71 -7.05
C PRO A 287 -4.34 5.79 -7.71
N ASP A 288 -4.25 6.53 -8.81
CA ASP A 288 -2.95 6.81 -9.44
C ASP A 288 -2.14 7.78 -8.60
N ILE A 289 -2.78 8.81 -8.04
CA ILE A 289 -2.10 9.89 -7.33
C ILE A 289 -2.85 10.26 -6.05
N MET A 290 -2.12 10.44 -4.97
CA MET A 290 -2.64 10.92 -3.69
C MET A 290 -1.92 12.18 -3.22
N PHE A 291 -2.67 13.20 -2.83
CA PHE A 291 -2.18 14.38 -2.13
C PHE A 291 -2.55 14.29 -0.65
N CYS A 292 -1.57 14.33 0.25
CA CYS A 292 -1.76 14.34 1.70
C CYS A 292 -1.43 15.72 2.27
N ASP A 293 -2.44 16.59 2.40
CA ASP A 293 -2.29 17.99 2.80
C ASP A 293 -2.79 18.23 4.24
N GLN A 294 -2.02 18.44 5.20
CA GLN A 294 -0.59 18.33 5.51
C GLN A 294 -0.29 16.94 6.09
N LEU A 295 0.64 16.19 5.50
CA LEU A 295 0.99 14.86 6.00
C LEU A 295 1.47 14.88 7.47
N ASP A 296 2.12 15.95 7.91
CA ASP A 296 2.60 16.14 9.28
C ASP A 296 1.51 16.04 10.36
N LYS A 297 0.25 16.26 10.00
CA LYS A 297 -0.92 16.21 10.90
C LYS A 297 -1.62 14.86 10.94
N PHE A 298 -1.26 13.94 10.06
CA PHE A 298 -1.85 12.62 10.09
C PHE A 298 -1.41 11.86 11.33
N ARG A 299 -2.33 11.08 11.87
CA ARG A 299 -2.01 10.18 12.99
C ARG A 299 -1.25 8.97 12.46
N ILE A 300 -0.46 8.36 13.31
CA ILE A 300 0.20 7.10 13.06
C ILE A 300 0.11 6.26 14.33
N LYS A 301 -0.13 4.96 14.19
CA LYS A 301 -0.18 4.03 15.31
C LYS A 301 1.21 3.84 15.89
N GLY A 302 1.30 3.67 17.21
CA GLY A 302 2.53 3.45 17.95
C GLY A 302 2.75 4.47 19.05
N GLU A 303 3.67 4.16 19.95
CA GLU A 303 4.13 5.08 21.00
C GLU A 303 5.45 5.71 20.56
N TYR A 304 5.50 7.01 20.49
CA TYR A 304 6.68 7.77 20.09
C TYR A 304 7.07 8.73 21.21
N ASN A 305 8.29 8.63 21.66
CA ASN A 305 8.81 9.50 22.73
C ASN A 305 9.11 10.91 22.21
N ARG A 306 9.34 11.05 20.89
CA ARG A 306 9.72 12.32 20.26
C ARG A 306 8.89 12.58 19.00
N GLY A 307 8.52 13.85 18.81
CA GLY A 307 7.73 14.27 17.65
C GLY A 307 8.44 14.09 16.31
N ASP A 308 9.76 14.20 16.28
CA ASP A 308 10.58 14.00 15.08
C ASP A 308 10.65 12.51 14.66
N GLU A 309 10.66 11.58 15.62
CA GLU A 309 10.57 10.15 15.36
C GLU A 309 9.21 9.78 14.76
N ARG A 310 8.12 10.29 15.34
CA ARG A 310 6.78 10.13 14.81
C ARG A 310 6.67 10.62 13.37
N LEU A 311 7.18 11.82 13.08
CA LEU A 311 7.15 12.40 11.75
C LEU A 311 7.99 11.57 10.76
N LYS A 312 9.19 11.13 11.15
CA LYS A 312 10.00 10.25 10.32
C LYS A 312 9.22 9.01 9.93
N GLU A 313 8.59 8.32 10.90
CA GLU A 313 7.82 7.11 10.65
C GLU A 313 6.61 7.36 9.73
N THR A 314 5.93 8.50 9.89
CA THR A 314 4.83 8.89 8.99
C THR A 314 5.31 9.00 7.54
N TYR A 315 6.50 9.55 7.28
CA TYR A 315 7.03 9.66 5.91
C TYR A 315 7.58 8.33 5.38
N VAL A 316 8.16 7.48 6.23
CA VAL A 316 8.51 6.09 5.88
C VAL A 316 7.26 5.34 5.44
N THR A 317 6.20 5.39 6.24
CA THR A 317 4.92 4.74 5.91
C THR A 317 4.32 5.29 4.62
N ALA A 318 4.35 6.62 4.41
CA ALA A 318 3.87 7.21 3.15
C ALA A 318 4.67 6.72 1.93
N ARG A 319 5.99 6.54 2.08
CA ARG A 319 6.85 5.94 1.04
C ARG A 319 6.48 4.48 0.76
N GLU A 320 6.22 3.69 1.79
CA GLU A 320 5.77 2.30 1.65
C GLU A 320 4.41 2.21 0.98
N ILE A 321 3.46 3.10 1.32
CA ILE A 321 2.15 3.19 0.68
C ILE A 321 2.31 3.44 -0.82
N ALA A 322 3.14 4.40 -1.22
CA ALA A 322 3.40 4.70 -2.62
C ALA A 322 3.89 3.46 -3.37
N LYS A 323 4.92 2.79 -2.86
CA LYS A 323 5.51 1.59 -3.47
C LYS A 323 4.54 0.41 -3.51
N ARG A 324 3.89 0.10 -2.38
CA ARG A 324 3.00 -1.07 -2.24
C ARG A 324 1.77 -0.96 -3.12
N ASN A 325 1.23 0.25 -3.27
CA ASN A 325 0.02 0.49 -4.06
C ASN A 325 0.32 0.98 -5.48
N SER A 326 1.60 1.03 -5.89
CA SER A 326 2.02 1.50 -7.23
C SER A 326 1.39 2.85 -7.60
N CYS A 327 1.38 3.80 -6.68
CA CYS A 327 0.81 5.14 -6.86
C CYS A 327 1.84 6.24 -6.56
N LEU A 328 1.57 7.45 -7.00
CA LEU A 328 2.34 8.63 -6.62
C LEU A 328 1.72 9.26 -5.36
N VAL A 329 2.54 9.47 -4.33
CA VAL A 329 2.12 10.20 -3.12
C VAL A 329 2.80 11.57 -3.06
N TRP A 330 2.01 12.63 -3.00
CA TRP A 330 2.45 13.98 -2.70
C TRP A 330 2.22 14.29 -1.21
N ALA A 331 3.30 14.32 -0.44
CA ALA A 331 3.30 14.78 0.94
C ALA A 331 3.42 16.31 0.97
N VAL A 332 2.43 16.97 1.55
CA VAL A 332 2.45 18.43 1.67
C VAL A 332 2.87 18.81 3.08
N SER A 333 3.90 19.66 3.19
CA SER A 333 4.51 20.08 4.46
C SER A 333 4.65 21.59 4.54
N GLN A 334 5.04 22.09 5.71
CA GLN A 334 5.35 23.51 5.91
C GLN A 334 6.86 23.75 5.88
N ALA A 335 7.25 24.97 5.52
CA ALA A 335 8.60 25.45 5.64
C ALA A 335 8.81 26.11 7.02
N SER A 336 10.01 25.97 7.57
CA SER A 336 10.45 26.66 8.78
C SER A 336 10.58 28.17 8.55
N TYR A 337 10.79 28.92 9.62
CA TYR A 337 10.98 30.37 9.53
C TYR A 337 12.15 30.77 8.64
N ASP A 338 13.18 29.93 8.52
CA ASP A 338 14.37 30.18 7.68
C ASP A 338 14.04 30.40 6.19
N ALA A 339 12.86 29.93 5.74
CA ALA A 339 12.36 30.10 4.38
C ALA A 339 11.61 31.45 4.19
N HIS A 340 11.51 32.31 5.22
CA HIS A 340 10.80 33.59 5.11
C HIS A 340 11.56 34.55 4.19
N ASP A 341 10.82 35.14 3.23
CA ASP A 341 11.35 36.13 2.28
C ASP A 341 12.58 35.63 1.48
N ARG A 342 12.53 34.34 1.04
CA ARG A 342 13.57 33.73 0.22
C ARG A 342 13.03 33.30 -1.12
N GLN A 343 13.85 33.53 -2.16
CA GLN A 343 13.60 33.01 -3.52
C GLN A 343 13.85 31.51 -3.53
N PHE A 344 15.06 31.09 -3.22
CA PHE A 344 15.42 29.69 -3.15
C PHE A 344 15.19 29.16 -1.73
N ILE A 345 14.36 28.12 -1.63
CA ILE A 345 14.17 27.35 -0.40
C ILE A 345 14.52 25.88 -0.67
N ASP A 346 15.35 25.33 0.18
CA ASP A 346 15.80 23.95 0.09
C ASP A 346 15.19 23.05 1.19
N TYR A 347 15.37 21.76 1.06
CA TYR A 347 14.82 20.78 2.01
C TYR A 347 15.33 20.97 3.45
N ALA A 348 16.48 21.64 3.68
CA ALA A 348 16.94 21.98 5.03
C ALA A 348 16.02 22.99 5.71
N MET A 349 15.16 23.66 4.96
CA MET A 349 14.14 24.59 5.46
C MET A 349 12.77 23.94 5.68
N LEU A 350 12.64 22.62 5.55
CA LEU A 350 11.45 21.89 6.00
C LEU A 350 11.23 22.09 7.51
N ASP A 351 9.99 22.29 7.92
CA ASP A 351 9.64 22.35 9.34
C ASP A 351 9.68 20.96 9.96
N ASN A 352 10.26 20.85 11.14
CA ASN A 352 10.42 19.59 11.91
C ASN A 352 11.03 18.41 11.11
N SER A 353 11.78 17.52 11.77
CA SER A 353 12.32 16.27 11.17
C SER A 353 12.89 16.40 9.74
N LYS A 354 13.67 17.45 9.50
CA LYS A 354 14.22 17.81 8.16
C LYS A 354 14.86 16.61 7.45
N THR A 355 15.76 15.91 8.12
CA THR A 355 16.47 14.75 7.57
C THR A 355 15.56 13.53 7.42
N GLY A 356 14.65 13.29 8.36
CA GLY A 356 13.72 12.17 8.33
C GLY A 356 12.77 12.25 7.14
N LYS A 357 12.18 13.43 6.91
CA LYS A 357 11.30 13.66 5.75
C LYS A 357 12.06 13.59 4.43
N ALA A 358 13.17 14.34 4.34
CA ALA A 358 13.94 14.43 3.11
C ALA A 358 14.56 13.09 2.70
N GLY A 359 14.89 12.20 3.64
CA GLY A 359 15.44 10.87 3.38
C GLY A 359 14.52 10.04 2.47
N GLU A 360 13.23 10.10 2.71
CA GLU A 360 12.23 9.24 2.07
C GLU A 360 11.78 9.74 0.68
N ALA A 361 11.84 11.04 0.41
CA ALA A 361 11.36 11.59 -0.85
C ALA A 361 12.25 11.29 -2.06
N ASP A 362 11.63 11.13 -3.23
CA ASP A 362 12.31 11.07 -4.52
C ASP A 362 12.51 12.45 -5.12
N ILE A 363 11.52 13.33 -4.93
CA ILE A 363 11.60 14.74 -5.31
C ILE A 363 11.12 15.63 -4.16
N ILE A 364 11.76 16.79 -3.98
CA ILE A 364 11.32 17.82 -3.04
C ILE A 364 11.22 19.14 -3.77
N ILE A 365 10.02 19.69 -3.79
CA ILE A 365 9.67 20.96 -4.41
C ILE A 365 9.33 21.97 -3.33
N GLY A 366 10.14 23.02 -3.22
CA GLY A 366 9.87 24.17 -2.39
C GLY A 366 9.28 25.31 -3.19
N ILE A 367 8.38 26.10 -2.58
CA ILE A 367 7.85 27.31 -3.21
C ILE A 367 8.29 28.52 -2.41
N GLY A 368 9.23 29.28 -2.99
CA GLY A 368 9.74 30.53 -2.45
C GLY A 368 8.94 31.74 -2.90
N LYS A 369 8.98 32.79 -2.08
CA LYS A 369 8.42 34.11 -2.38
C LYS A 369 9.25 35.17 -1.66
N THR A 370 9.53 36.28 -2.34
CA THR A 370 10.17 37.47 -1.75
C THR A 370 9.33 38.71 -1.92
N GLY A 371 9.56 39.69 -1.09
CA GLY A 371 8.96 41.01 -1.17
C GLY A 371 7.44 41.04 -0.99
N SER A 372 6.89 42.26 -1.11
CA SER A 372 5.45 42.54 -0.93
C SER A 372 4.86 43.44 -2.02
N SER A 373 5.64 43.80 -3.05
CA SER A 373 5.14 44.59 -4.17
C SER A 373 4.08 43.82 -4.96
N GLU A 374 3.35 44.50 -5.83
CA GLU A 374 2.35 43.86 -6.73
C GLU A 374 3.00 42.77 -7.59
N VAL A 375 4.20 43.03 -8.12
CA VAL A 375 4.98 42.05 -8.90
C VAL A 375 5.36 40.86 -8.05
N ASP A 376 5.88 41.08 -6.82
CA ASP A 376 6.25 40.00 -5.89
C ASP A 376 5.04 39.13 -5.49
N ASN A 377 3.86 39.71 -5.52
CA ASN A 377 2.62 38.99 -5.19
C ASN A 377 2.19 37.97 -6.26
N ILE A 378 2.67 38.11 -7.49
CA ILE A 378 2.37 37.19 -8.58
C ILE A 378 3.54 36.25 -8.93
N VAL A 379 4.77 36.58 -8.54
CA VAL A 379 5.94 35.71 -8.79
C VAL A 379 6.07 34.65 -7.71
N ARG A 380 6.39 33.45 -8.13
CA ARG A 380 6.76 32.32 -7.25
C ARG A 380 8.03 31.66 -7.77
N HIS A 381 8.85 31.24 -6.84
CA HIS A 381 10.10 30.55 -7.13
C HIS A 381 9.90 29.08 -6.81
N ILE A 382 9.81 28.24 -7.84
CA ILE A 382 9.67 26.78 -7.71
C ILE A 382 11.07 26.20 -7.61
N CYS A 383 11.41 25.67 -6.45
CA CYS A 383 12.76 25.20 -6.10
C CYS A 383 12.79 23.68 -6.06
N ILE A 384 13.54 23.04 -6.94
CA ILE A 384 13.79 21.60 -6.91
C ILE A 384 15.05 21.39 -6.06
N SER A 385 14.88 21.04 -4.79
CA SER A 385 15.98 20.92 -3.82
C SER A 385 16.45 19.48 -3.59
N LYS A 386 15.67 18.50 -4.00
CA LYS A 386 16.03 17.10 -4.11
C LYS A 386 15.36 16.50 -5.34
N ASN A 387 16.11 15.71 -6.10
CA ASN A 387 15.61 15.02 -7.29
C ASN A 387 16.44 13.75 -7.54
N LYS A 388 15.85 12.58 -7.33
CA LYS A 388 16.44 11.26 -7.59
C LYS A 388 16.16 10.77 -9.01
N ILE A 389 15.31 11.47 -9.78
CA ILE A 389 14.87 11.04 -11.12
C ILE A 389 16.02 11.23 -12.12
N ASN A 390 16.48 12.46 -12.29
CA ASN A 390 17.55 12.79 -13.21
C ASN A 390 18.67 13.66 -12.58
N GLY A 391 18.57 13.93 -11.27
CA GLY A 391 19.59 14.67 -10.51
C GLY A 391 19.61 16.19 -10.72
N TRP A 392 18.69 16.76 -11.52
CA TRP A 392 18.64 18.21 -11.71
C TRP A 392 18.14 18.93 -10.44
N HIS A 393 18.86 19.97 -10.02
CA HIS A 393 18.50 20.84 -8.93
C HIS A 393 18.54 22.29 -9.42
N GLY A 394 17.55 23.09 -9.02
CA GLY A 394 17.51 24.46 -9.47
C GLY A 394 16.24 25.21 -9.05
N MET A 395 16.06 26.39 -9.61
CA MET A 395 14.94 27.27 -9.34
C MET A 395 14.31 27.73 -10.66
N ILE A 396 13.01 27.68 -10.70
CA ILE A 396 12.18 28.11 -11.82
C ILE A 396 11.32 29.28 -11.34
N ASN A 397 11.29 30.37 -12.11
CA ASN A 397 10.42 31.50 -11.83
C ASN A 397 9.09 31.30 -12.53
N ALA A 398 8.01 31.30 -11.79
CA ALA A 398 6.66 31.12 -12.27
C ALA A 398 5.78 32.31 -11.88
N GLN A 399 4.75 32.58 -12.66
CA GLN A 399 3.69 33.52 -12.31
C GLN A 399 2.45 32.76 -11.84
N ILE A 400 1.83 33.23 -10.76
CA ILE A 400 0.58 32.68 -10.22
C ILE A 400 -0.59 33.59 -10.54
N ASP A 401 -1.62 33.07 -11.18
CA ASP A 401 -2.95 33.67 -11.19
C ASP A 401 -3.78 33.06 -10.04
N LYS A 402 -3.91 33.83 -8.95
CA LYS A 402 -4.61 33.38 -7.74
C LYS A 402 -6.12 33.23 -7.95
N ASP A 403 -6.70 34.01 -8.87
CA ASP A 403 -8.14 34.03 -9.12
C ASP A 403 -8.57 32.83 -9.97
N ARG A 404 -7.69 32.35 -10.84
CA ARG A 404 -7.89 31.12 -11.62
C ARG A 404 -7.21 29.89 -11.06
N GLY A 405 -6.29 30.06 -10.11
CA GLY A 405 -5.54 28.96 -9.48
C GLY A 405 -4.59 28.26 -10.44
N VAL A 406 -3.97 29.00 -11.37
CA VAL A 406 -3.04 28.46 -12.37
C VAL A 406 -1.66 29.10 -12.26
N TYR A 407 -0.66 28.39 -12.79
CA TYR A 407 0.72 28.83 -12.89
C TYR A 407 1.15 28.88 -14.36
N TYR A 408 1.97 29.88 -14.69
CA TYR A 408 2.51 30.14 -16.03
C TYR A 408 4.02 30.22 -15.98
#